data_162cfbba9c7225ba838a8f202c372551
#
_entry.id   162cfbba9c7225ba838a8f202c372551
#
_cell.length_a   1.000
_cell.length_b   1.000
_cell.length_c   1.000
_cell.angle_alpha   90.00
_cell.angle_beta   90.00
_cell.angle_gamma   90.00
#
_symmetry.space_group_name_H-M   'P 1'
#
loop_
_entity.id
_entity.type
_entity.pdbx_description
1 polymer ?
#
loop_
_entity_poly.entity_id
_entity_poly.type
_entity_poly.pdbx_seq_one_letter_code
_entity_poly.pdbx_strand_id
1 'polypeptide(L)'
;MSISTQQHLPAVSRNPLITAGRILAALAAVAAFAAALSCVTDISNAGHSTLVVQTWRMYGLFLCAGLFALLAKRPQGNGGLWALTIANKLALTLTAIYFTVVGGIAESANTLTWDGALTITLVTAYLLCRTGTRKTLR
;
A
#
# COMPACT_ATOMS: atom_id res chain seq x y z
N MET A 1 37.95 -23.48 -36.17
CA MET A 1 36.56 -23.99 -35.99
C MET A 1 36.12 -23.66 -34.60
N SER A 2 35.51 -22.45 -34.41
CA SER A 2 35.13 -21.93 -33.08
C SER A 2 33.69 -22.27 -32.83
N ILE A 3 33.44 -23.16 -31.87
CA ILE A 3 32.10 -23.53 -31.42
C ILE A 3 31.65 -22.45 -30.41
N SER A 4 30.82 -21.51 -30.88
CA SER A 4 30.12 -20.56 -30.00
C SER A 4 29.07 -21.30 -29.17
N THR A 5 29.42 -21.63 -27.94
CA THR A 5 28.44 -22.11 -26.94
C THR A 5 27.55 -20.92 -26.53
N GLN A 6 26.44 -20.76 -27.21
CA GLN A 6 25.39 -19.84 -26.72
C GLN A 6 24.88 -20.38 -25.37
N GLN A 7 25.32 -19.76 -24.29
CA GLN A 7 24.73 -19.96 -22.99
C GLN A 7 23.27 -19.47 -23.05
N HIS A 8 22.37 -20.41 -23.12
CA HIS A 8 20.91 -20.16 -22.98
C HIS A 8 20.67 -19.72 -21.55
N LEU A 9 20.63 -18.40 -21.33
CA LEU A 9 20.24 -17.87 -20.05
C LEU A 9 18.82 -18.36 -19.74
N PRO A 10 18.59 -19.05 -18.61
CA PRO A 10 17.27 -19.53 -18.27
C PRO A 10 16.33 -18.32 -18.15
N ALA A 11 15.21 -18.37 -18.86
CA ALA A 11 14.15 -17.38 -18.75
C ALA A 11 13.76 -17.27 -17.28
N VAL A 12 13.95 -16.10 -16.68
CA VAL A 12 13.56 -15.82 -15.29
C VAL A 12 12.06 -16.06 -15.21
N SER A 13 11.67 -17.22 -14.70
CA SER A 13 10.26 -17.59 -14.48
C SER A 13 9.65 -16.57 -13.52
N ARG A 14 8.87 -15.64 -14.06
CA ARG A 14 8.14 -14.65 -13.26
C ARG A 14 7.03 -15.37 -12.51
N ASN A 15 7.22 -15.59 -11.20
CA ASN A 15 6.20 -16.23 -10.37
C ASN A 15 4.92 -15.38 -10.38
N PRO A 16 3.77 -15.90 -10.88
CA PRO A 16 2.53 -15.14 -11.03
C PRO A 16 2.01 -14.58 -9.71
N LEU A 17 2.26 -15.26 -8.58
CA LEU A 17 1.85 -14.79 -7.26
C LEU A 17 2.60 -13.51 -6.85
N ILE A 18 3.90 -13.46 -7.11
CA ILE A 18 4.70 -12.25 -6.83
C ILE A 18 4.23 -11.10 -7.72
N THR A 19 3.94 -11.39 -8.98
CA THR A 19 3.44 -10.38 -9.92
C THR A 19 2.09 -9.83 -9.46
N ALA A 20 1.16 -10.70 -9.06
CA ALA A 20 -0.14 -10.29 -8.54
C ALA A 20 0.00 -9.42 -7.26
N GLY A 21 0.86 -9.82 -6.32
CA GLY A 21 1.13 -9.04 -5.12
C GLY A 21 1.72 -7.66 -5.43
N ARG A 22 2.62 -7.57 -6.42
CA ARG A 22 3.17 -6.28 -6.90
C ARG A 22 2.10 -5.38 -7.51
N ILE A 23 1.20 -5.94 -8.31
CA ILE A 23 0.09 -5.20 -8.92
C ILE A 23 -0.82 -4.63 -7.83
N LEU A 24 -1.20 -5.43 -6.83
CA LEU A 24 -2.02 -4.96 -5.72
C LEU A 24 -1.34 -3.82 -4.94
N ALA A 25 -0.05 -3.94 -4.65
CA ALA A 25 0.70 -2.87 -3.98
C ALA A 25 0.79 -1.60 -4.86
N ALA A 26 0.93 -1.74 -6.19
CA ALA A 26 0.95 -0.62 -7.11
C ALA A 26 -0.43 0.07 -7.19
N LEU A 27 -1.52 -0.69 -7.21
CA LEU A 27 -2.88 -0.15 -7.17
C LEU A 27 -3.13 0.61 -5.86
N ALA A 28 -2.68 0.07 -4.72
CA ALA A 28 -2.75 0.77 -3.44
C ALA A 28 -1.95 2.09 -3.46
N ALA A 29 -0.77 2.11 -4.11
CA ALA A 29 0.03 3.32 -4.27
C ALA A 29 -0.70 4.39 -5.09
N VAL A 30 -1.29 4.00 -6.22
CA VAL A 30 -2.08 4.90 -7.08
C VAL A 30 -3.30 5.44 -6.33
N ALA A 31 -4.03 4.59 -5.60
CA ALA A 31 -5.18 5.00 -4.81
C ALA A 31 -4.79 6.00 -3.71
N ALA A 32 -3.70 5.74 -2.97
CA ALA A 32 -3.21 6.66 -1.95
C ALA A 32 -2.73 8.00 -2.55
N PHE A 33 -2.08 7.95 -3.72
CA PHE A 33 -1.66 9.16 -4.42
C PHE A 33 -2.84 10.00 -4.89
N ALA A 34 -3.85 9.38 -5.48
CA ALA A 34 -5.09 10.06 -5.90
C ALA A 34 -5.82 10.68 -4.70
N ALA A 35 -5.91 9.97 -3.58
CA ALA A 35 -6.46 10.50 -2.33
C ALA A 35 -5.64 11.68 -1.79
N ALA A 36 -4.31 11.65 -1.91
CA ALA A 36 -3.46 12.79 -1.53
C ALA A 36 -3.73 14.02 -2.39
N LEU A 37 -3.92 13.83 -3.70
CA LEU A 37 -4.26 14.93 -4.60
C LEU A 37 -5.65 15.52 -4.31
N SER A 38 -6.65 14.71 -3.94
CA SER A 38 -7.98 15.21 -3.56
C SER A 38 -7.93 16.10 -2.31
N CYS A 39 -6.98 15.86 -1.38
CA CYS A 39 -6.81 16.69 -0.21
C CYS A 39 -6.39 18.15 -0.55
N VAL A 40 -5.86 18.41 -1.74
CA VAL A 40 -5.55 19.80 -2.17
C VAL A 40 -6.84 20.64 -2.21
N THR A 41 -7.94 20.05 -2.71
CA THR A 41 -9.26 20.69 -2.72
C THR A 41 -9.80 20.86 -1.29
N ASP A 42 -9.62 19.84 -0.43
CA ASP A 42 -10.05 19.90 0.96
C ASP A 42 -9.31 21.02 1.72
N ILE A 43 -8.00 21.18 1.47
CA ILE A 43 -7.17 22.24 2.07
C ILE A 43 -7.61 23.63 1.60
N SER A 44 -7.93 23.80 0.31
CA SER A 44 -8.38 25.10 -0.22
C SER A 44 -9.74 25.52 0.33
N ASN A 45 -10.55 24.57 0.79
CA ASN A 45 -11.87 24.82 1.39
C ASN A 45 -11.85 24.73 2.94
N ALA A 46 -10.70 24.43 3.55
CA ALA A 46 -10.58 24.20 4.99
C ALA A 46 -10.68 25.51 5.76
N GLY A 47 -11.39 25.48 6.90
CA GLY A 47 -11.37 26.56 7.88
C GLY A 47 -10.02 26.63 8.62
N HIS A 48 -9.71 27.78 9.22
CA HIS A 48 -8.46 28.00 9.95
C HIS A 48 -8.18 26.93 11.02
N SER A 49 -9.22 26.40 11.68
CA SER A 49 -9.11 25.38 12.73
C SER A 49 -8.71 23.99 12.22
N THR A 50 -8.95 23.67 10.94
CA THR A 50 -8.72 22.35 10.35
C THR A 50 -7.57 22.31 9.35
N LEU A 51 -7.06 23.47 8.95
CA LEU A 51 -6.05 23.62 7.89
C LEU A 51 -4.80 22.78 8.15
N VAL A 52 -4.27 22.80 9.37
CA VAL A 52 -3.06 22.03 9.72
C VAL A 52 -3.32 20.52 9.63
N VAL A 53 -4.47 20.06 10.13
CA VAL A 53 -4.83 18.64 10.11
C VAL A 53 -5.00 18.13 8.68
N GLN A 54 -5.67 18.90 7.82
CA GLN A 54 -5.84 18.54 6.41
C GLN A 54 -4.50 18.52 5.66
N THR A 55 -3.62 19.45 5.95
CA THR A 55 -2.27 19.47 5.37
C THR A 55 -1.46 18.23 5.80
N TRP A 56 -1.50 17.86 7.07
CA TRP A 56 -0.82 16.65 7.57
C TRP A 56 -1.40 15.37 6.96
N ARG A 57 -2.71 15.31 6.80
CA ARG A 57 -3.40 14.19 6.12
C ARG A 57 -2.87 14.03 4.70
N MET A 58 -2.77 15.11 3.94
CA MET A 58 -2.23 15.11 2.58
C MET A 58 -0.80 14.54 2.53
N TYR A 59 0.12 15.06 3.36
CA TYR A 59 1.49 14.56 3.41
C TYR A 59 1.57 13.10 3.86
N GLY A 60 0.75 12.69 4.83
CA GLY A 60 0.64 11.30 5.26
C GLY A 60 0.22 10.36 4.12
N LEU A 61 -0.71 10.79 3.28
CA LEU A 61 -1.15 10.03 2.10
C LEU A 61 -0.06 9.95 1.03
N PHE A 62 0.69 11.05 0.76
CA PHE A 62 1.84 11.01 -0.13
C PHE A 62 2.93 10.06 0.37
N LEU A 63 3.21 10.07 1.67
CA LEU A 63 4.15 9.12 2.27
C LEU A 63 3.68 7.68 2.09
N CYS A 64 2.40 7.38 2.35
CA CYS A 64 1.83 6.07 2.13
C CYS A 64 1.94 5.64 0.66
N ALA A 65 1.64 6.53 -0.29
CA ALA A 65 1.78 6.25 -1.71
C ALA A 65 3.23 5.87 -2.08
N GLY A 66 4.20 6.60 -1.57
CA GLY A 66 5.63 6.30 -1.75
C GLY A 66 6.03 4.94 -1.16
N LEU A 67 5.58 4.63 0.05
CA LEU A 67 5.85 3.34 0.70
C LEU A 67 5.22 2.17 -0.08
N PHE A 68 3.98 2.30 -0.55
CA PHE A 68 3.32 1.26 -1.36
C PHE A 68 4.00 1.08 -2.72
N ALA A 69 4.44 2.17 -3.37
CA ALA A 69 5.22 2.11 -4.61
C ALA A 69 6.57 1.39 -4.40
N LEU A 70 7.23 1.64 -3.27
CA LEU A 70 8.46 0.95 -2.92
C LEU A 70 8.24 -0.55 -2.71
N LEU A 71 7.16 -0.93 -2.01
CA LEU A 71 6.76 -2.34 -1.84
C LEU A 71 6.41 -3.01 -3.18
N ALA A 72 5.73 -2.30 -4.08
CA ALA A 72 5.45 -2.81 -5.44
C ALA A 72 6.74 -3.03 -6.25
N LYS A 73 7.73 -2.15 -6.11
CA LYS A 73 9.02 -2.25 -6.82
C LYS A 73 9.89 -3.37 -6.25
N ARG A 74 9.97 -3.49 -4.92
CA ARG A 74 10.84 -4.43 -4.20
C ARG A 74 10.08 -5.16 -3.09
N PRO A 75 9.18 -6.11 -3.42
CA PRO A 75 8.36 -6.80 -2.43
C PRO A 75 9.14 -7.76 -1.55
N GLN A 76 10.30 -8.23 -2.03
CA GLN A 76 11.15 -9.19 -1.32
C GLN A 76 12.24 -8.48 -0.49
N GLY A 77 12.62 -9.07 0.62
CA GLY A 77 13.67 -8.53 1.50
C GLY A 77 13.24 -7.37 2.41
N ASN A 78 12.01 -6.85 2.26
CA ASN A 78 11.52 -5.68 2.99
C ASN A 78 10.44 -6.04 4.04
N GLY A 79 10.64 -7.14 4.79
CA GLY A 79 9.66 -7.59 5.79
C GLY A 79 9.26 -6.54 6.81
N GLY A 80 10.22 -5.74 7.28
CA GLY A 80 9.97 -4.64 8.21
C GLY A 80 9.08 -3.54 7.59
N LEU A 81 9.31 -3.21 6.32
CA LEU A 81 8.50 -2.22 5.62
C LEU A 81 7.05 -2.71 5.44
N TRP A 82 6.85 -3.98 5.08
CA TRP A 82 5.53 -4.60 5.04
C TRP A 82 4.83 -4.53 6.39
N ALA A 83 5.52 -4.94 7.46
CA ALA A 83 4.98 -4.95 8.82
C ALA A 83 4.56 -3.54 9.26
N LEU A 84 5.43 -2.55 9.08
CA LEU A 84 5.15 -1.16 9.45
C LEU A 84 3.96 -0.58 8.68
N THR A 85 3.92 -0.83 7.38
CA THR A 85 2.87 -0.29 6.50
C THR A 85 1.51 -0.92 6.81
N ILE A 86 1.45 -2.25 7.01
CA ILE A 86 0.24 -2.96 7.40
C ILE A 86 -0.21 -2.53 8.80
N ALA A 87 0.71 -2.43 9.77
CA ALA A 87 0.39 -2.02 11.13
C ALA A 87 -0.20 -0.61 11.17
N ASN A 88 0.36 0.33 10.39
CA ASN A 88 -0.18 1.69 10.29
C ASN A 88 -1.62 1.70 9.76
N LYS A 89 -1.90 0.99 8.68
CA LYS A 89 -3.24 0.92 8.09
C LYS A 89 -4.23 0.18 8.98
N LEU A 90 -3.79 -0.88 9.62
CA LEU A 90 -4.61 -1.61 10.59
C LEU A 90 -4.96 -0.73 11.81
N ALA A 91 -4.00 0.03 12.34
CA ALA A 91 -4.25 0.94 13.46
C ALA A 91 -5.30 2.01 13.08
N LEU A 92 -5.19 2.61 11.89
CA LEU A 92 -6.19 3.58 11.39
C LEU A 92 -7.57 2.93 11.22
N THR A 93 -7.63 1.71 10.67
CA THR A 93 -8.87 0.94 10.53
C THR A 93 -9.52 0.66 11.89
N LEU A 94 -8.76 0.19 12.88
CA LEU A 94 -9.26 -0.09 14.23
C LEU A 94 -9.75 1.18 14.92
N THR A 95 -9.02 2.29 14.77
CA THR A 95 -9.44 3.60 15.29
C THR A 95 -10.74 4.07 14.64
N ALA A 96 -10.88 3.89 13.32
CA ALA A 96 -12.10 4.24 12.60
C ALA A 96 -13.30 3.37 13.03
N ILE A 97 -13.08 2.07 13.27
CA ILE A 97 -14.11 1.18 13.84
C ILE A 97 -14.57 1.72 15.20
N TYR A 98 -13.62 2.03 16.09
CA TYR A 98 -13.95 2.58 17.42
C TYR A 98 -14.78 3.86 17.31
N PHE A 99 -14.38 4.81 16.47
CA PHE A 99 -15.09 6.06 16.27
C PHE A 99 -16.49 5.86 15.65
N THR A 100 -16.63 4.88 14.77
CA THR A 100 -17.95 4.54 14.20
C THR A 100 -18.87 3.93 15.26
N VAL A 101 -18.34 3.08 16.16
CA VAL A 101 -19.11 2.44 17.24
C VAL A 101 -19.52 3.45 18.31
N VAL A 102 -18.62 4.35 18.70
CA VAL A 102 -18.93 5.43 19.66
C VAL A 102 -19.98 6.38 19.09
N GLY A 103 -19.97 6.58 17.76
CA GLY A 103 -20.91 7.44 17.04
C GLY A 103 -20.58 8.92 17.11
N GLY A 104 -21.18 9.68 16.20
CA GLY A 104 -21.04 11.14 16.16
C GLY A 104 -19.70 11.71 15.70
N ILE A 105 -18.75 10.86 15.32
CA ILE A 105 -17.44 11.29 14.81
C ILE A 105 -17.51 11.41 13.29
N ALA A 106 -17.36 12.62 12.78
CA ALA A 106 -17.37 12.90 11.35
C ALA A 106 -16.27 12.11 10.63
N GLU A 107 -16.53 11.71 9.38
CA GLU A 107 -15.61 11.01 8.49
C GLU A 107 -15.14 9.60 8.95
N SER A 108 -15.57 9.10 10.13
CA SER A 108 -15.13 7.79 10.63
C SER A 108 -15.49 6.65 9.66
N ALA A 109 -16.70 6.65 9.10
CA ALA A 109 -17.14 5.65 8.12
C ALA A 109 -16.33 5.70 6.81
N ASN A 110 -16.01 6.90 6.34
CA ASN A 110 -15.17 7.07 5.16
C ASN A 110 -13.75 6.55 5.39
N THR A 111 -13.14 6.92 6.52
CA THR A 111 -11.82 6.42 6.94
C THR A 111 -11.81 4.90 7.08
N LEU A 112 -12.85 4.32 7.70
CA LEU A 112 -13.00 2.86 7.83
C LEU A 112 -13.03 2.18 6.46
N THR A 113 -13.77 2.72 5.52
CA THR A 113 -13.87 2.14 4.17
C THR A 113 -12.53 2.17 3.44
N TRP A 114 -11.85 3.31 3.42
CA TRP A 114 -10.59 3.49 2.72
C TRP A 114 -9.43 2.73 3.37
N ASP A 115 -9.20 2.91 4.65
CA ASP A 115 -8.08 2.27 5.33
C ASP A 115 -8.33 0.78 5.56
N GLY A 116 -9.59 0.35 5.72
CA GLY A 116 -9.97 -1.05 5.75
C GLY A 116 -9.69 -1.75 4.42
N ALA A 117 -10.10 -1.16 3.30
CA ALA A 117 -9.83 -1.69 1.96
C ALA A 117 -8.31 -1.77 1.69
N LEU A 118 -7.56 -0.73 2.04
CA LEU A 118 -6.10 -0.71 1.89
C LEU A 118 -5.42 -1.74 2.79
N THR A 119 -5.91 -1.96 4.02
CA THR A 119 -5.39 -2.99 4.94
C THR A 119 -5.54 -4.38 4.30
N ILE A 120 -6.75 -4.72 3.83
CA ILE A 120 -7.02 -6.01 3.18
C ILE A 120 -6.12 -6.18 1.93
N THR A 121 -6.03 -5.14 1.10
CA THR A 121 -5.21 -5.15 -0.12
C THR A 121 -3.73 -5.40 0.19
N LEU A 122 -3.17 -4.72 1.18
CA LEU A 122 -1.76 -4.86 1.56
C LEU A 122 -1.45 -6.21 2.20
N VAL A 123 -2.33 -6.71 3.07
CA VAL A 123 -2.19 -8.05 3.67
C VAL A 123 -2.22 -9.12 2.57
N THR A 124 -3.16 -9.01 1.64
CA THR A 124 -3.26 -9.94 0.49
C THR A 124 -2.01 -9.86 -0.38
N ALA A 125 -1.54 -8.67 -0.73
CA ALA A 125 -0.32 -8.45 -1.50
C ALA A 125 0.90 -9.08 -0.83
N TYR A 126 1.06 -8.86 0.48
CA TYR A 126 2.13 -9.47 1.28
C TYR A 126 2.10 -10.99 1.25
N LEU A 127 0.93 -11.59 1.49
CA LEU A 127 0.77 -13.05 1.51
C LEU A 127 1.08 -13.67 0.13
N LEU A 128 0.64 -13.04 -0.96
CA LEU A 128 0.95 -13.47 -2.31
C LEU A 128 2.45 -13.43 -2.60
N CYS A 129 3.12 -12.33 -2.25
CA CYS A 129 4.56 -12.19 -2.42
C CYS A 129 5.33 -13.22 -1.60
N ARG A 130 4.94 -13.42 -0.34
CA ARG A 130 5.58 -14.39 0.58
C ARG A 130 5.42 -15.84 0.10
N THR A 131 4.20 -16.20 -0.32
CA THR A 131 3.91 -17.54 -0.84
C THR A 131 4.64 -17.81 -2.15
N GLY A 132 4.67 -16.82 -3.04
CA GLY A 132 5.40 -16.89 -4.30
C GLY A 132 6.89 -17.11 -4.09
N THR A 133 7.52 -16.41 -3.15
CA THR A 133 8.93 -16.59 -2.81
C THR A 133 9.24 -17.99 -2.30
N ARG A 134 8.40 -18.54 -1.42
CA ARG A 134 8.58 -19.90 -0.89
C ARG A 134 8.51 -20.99 -1.97
N LYS A 135 7.64 -20.81 -2.97
CA LYS A 135 7.51 -21.77 -4.10
C LYS A 135 8.70 -21.72 -5.06
N THR A 136 9.40 -20.61 -5.16
CA THR A 136 10.57 -20.47 -6.04
C THR A 136 11.84 -21.09 -5.42
N LEU A 137 11.87 -21.26 -4.09
CA LEU A 137 13.01 -21.81 -3.34
C LEU A 137 12.93 -23.35 -3.13
N ARG A 138 11.86 -23.97 -3.56
CA ARG A 138 11.67 -25.44 -3.57
C ARG A 138 11.83 -26.02 -4.96
#